data_8ecc46a05330aec2abb4b7aa1605d05d
#
_entry.id   8ecc46a05330aec2abb4b7aa1605d05d
#
_cell.length_a   1.000
_cell.length_b   1.000
_cell.length_c   1.000
_cell.angle_alpha   90.00
_cell.angle_beta   90.00
_cell.angle_gamma   90.00
#
_symmetry.space_group_name_H-M   'P 1'
#
loop_
_entity.id
_entity.type
_entity.pdbx_description
1 polymer ?
#
loop_
_entity_poly.entity_id
_entity_poly.type
_entity_poly.pdbx_seq_one_letter_code
_entity_poly.pdbx_strand_id
1 'polypeptide(L)'
;KVWREPDAAAGIAWLQYIYWIKYGDKKYLNATRQCMAFLQNRPQKEGTFYEIMMPYGAYLAVRMNAELGTTYDELKMLNWCFDGNNSDRDGWGVMCERWNKYDVHGLVGQKKDEQYAFAMNTFSQAAALVPIVKYNPAYASTIGKWMLNLANACRLFYADEHPRNRQSSSIWEGDPQHVICYEGLRKDLYHGNHFEPFQGLLLSLIHI
;
A
#
# COMPACT_ATOMS: atom_id res chain seq x y z
N LYS A 1 -3.22 15.47 -22.79
CA LYS A 1 -2.83 14.07 -22.49
C LYS A 1 -3.96 13.51 -21.63
N VAL A 2 -4.64 12.47 -22.08
CA VAL A 2 -5.64 11.79 -21.23
C VAL A 2 -4.89 10.97 -20.20
N TRP A 3 -5.09 11.30 -18.96
CA TRP A 3 -4.54 10.55 -17.85
C TRP A 3 -5.26 9.21 -17.72
N ARG A 4 -4.53 8.13 -17.77
CA ARG A 4 -5.09 6.77 -17.64
C ARG A 4 -4.69 6.22 -16.29
N GLU A 5 -5.63 6.20 -15.36
CA GLU A 5 -5.39 5.91 -13.96
C GLU A 5 -5.61 4.43 -13.65
N PRO A 6 -4.55 3.64 -13.42
CA PRO A 6 -4.68 2.23 -13.10
C PRO A 6 -5.28 2.00 -11.70
N ASP A 7 -5.00 2.90 -10.78
CA ASP A 7 -5.51 2.82 -9.41
C ASP A 7 -7.05 2.91 -9.38
N ALA A 8 -7.60 3.88 -10.11
CA ALA A 8 -9.05 4.01 -10.26
C ALA A 8 -9.67 2.76 -10.91
N ALA A 9 -9.01 2.20 -11.95
CA ALA A 9 -9.49 0.98 -12.59
C ALA A 9 -9.51 -0.20 -11.60
N ALA A 10 -8.48 -0.34 -10.77
CA ALA A 10 -8.41 -1.37 -9.74
C ALA A 10 -9.51 -1.23 -8.68
N GLY A 11 -9.72 -0.01 -8.17
CA GLY A 11 -10.76 0.28 -7.18
C GLY A 11 -12.17 0.04 -7.73
N ILE A 12 -12.45 0.48 -8.96
CA ILE A 12 -13.73 0.24 -9.63
C ILE A 12 -13.93 -1.26 -9.86
N ALA A 13 -12.90 -1.97 -10.33
CA ALA A 13 -12.98 -3.42 -10.54
C ALA A 13 -13.38 -4.14 -9.26
N TRP A 14 -12.71 -3.81 -8.14
CA TRP A 14 -13.00 -4.41 -6.85
C TRP A 14 -14.42 -4.13 -6.39
N LEU A 15 -14.87 -2.88 -6.46
CA LEU A 15 -16.23 -2.49 -6.09
C LEU A 15 -17.28 -3.25 -6.90
N GLN A 16 -17.12 -3.29 -8.23
CA GLN A 16 -18.04 -4.01 -9.13
C GLN A 16 -18.04 -5.51 -8.86
N TYR A 17 -16.88 -6.11 -8.57
CA TYR A 17 -16.80 -7.52 -8.22
C TYR A 17 -17.58 -7.87 -6.96
N ILE A 18 -17.46 -7.04 -5.90
CA ILE A 18 -18.23 -7.22 -4.66
C ILE A 18 -19.73 -7.08 -4.91
N TYR A 19 -20.14 -6.12 -5.75
CA TYR A 19 -21.56 -5.98 -6.15
C TYR A 19 -22.07 -7.21 -6.91
N TRP A 20 -21.27 -7.76 -7.83
CA TRP A 20 -21.64 -9.00 -8.50
C TRP A 20 -21.81 -10.17 -7.52
N ILE A 21 -20.90 -10.35 -6.59
CA ILE A 21 -21.03 -11.40 -5.57
C ILE A 21 -22.30 -11.21 -4.74
N LYS A 22 -22.61 -9.97 -4.38
CA LYS A 22 -23.75 -9.67 -3.52
C LYS A 22 -25.11 -9.81 -4.23
N TYR A 23 -25.19 -9.38 -5.47
CA TYR A 23 -26.46 -9.26 -6.20
C TYR A 23 -26.64 -10.23 -7.36
N GLY A 24 -25.60 -10.93 -7.80
CA GLY A 24 -25.64 -11.90 -8.89
C GLY A 24 -25.78 -11.29 -10.30
N ASP A 25 -25.90 -9.98 -10.44
CA ASP A 25 -26.12 -9.35 -11.73
C ASP A 25 -24.81 -9.30 -12.55
N LYS A 26 -24.86 -9.95 -13.70
CA LYS A 26 -23.71 -10.10 -14.62
C LYS A 26 -23.14 -8.78 -15.14
N LYS A 27 -23.92 -7.68 -15.10
CA LYS A 27 -23.42 -6.37 -15.54
C LYS A 27 -22.22 -5.94 -14.71
N TYR A 28 -22.23 -6.22 -13.40
CA TYR A 28 -21.14 -5.88 -12.49
C TYR A 28 -19.88 -6.72 -12.78
N LEU A 29 -20.05 -8.01 -13.04
CA LEU A 29 -18.93 -8.88 -13.46
C LEU A 29 -18.34 -8.42 -14.80
N ASN A 30 -19.17 -8.00 -15.75
CA ASN A 30 -18.71 -7.49 -17.03
C ASN A 30 -17.92 -6.18 -16.85
N ALA A 31 -18.38 -5.28 -16.01
CA ALA A 31 -17.64 -4.05 -15.68
C ALA A 31 -16.29 -4.36 -15.01
N THR A 32 -16.27 -5.31 -14.06
CA THR A 32 -15.01 -5.81 -13.47
C THR A 32 -14.04 -6.30 -14.54
N ARG A 33 -14.50 -7.14 -15.45
CA ARG A 33 -13.66 -7.69 -16.54
C ARG A 33 -13.10 -6.62 -17.45
N GLN A 34 -13.86 -5.57 -17.74
CA GLN A 34 -13.37 -4.43 -18.53
C GLN A 34 -12.24 -3.69 -17.82
N CYS A 35 -12.39 -3.41 -16.53
CA CYS A 35 -11.33 -2.79 -15.74
C CYS A 35 -10.08 -3.70 -15.64
N MET A 36 -10.28 -4.99 -15.38
CA MET A 36 -9.18 -5.95 -15.31
C MET A 36 -8.47 -6.13 -16.67
N ALA A 37 -9.21 -6.09 -17.78
CA ALA A 37 -8.62 -6.08 -19.12
C ALA A 37 -7.77 -4.84 -19.38
N PHE A 38 -8.21 -3.67 -18.91
CA PHE A 38 -7.39 -2.46 -18.98
C PHE A 38 -6.07 -2.63 -18.21
N LEU A 39 -6.10 -3.16 -16.99
CA LEU A 39 -4.90 -3.44 -16.20
C LEU A 39 -4.01 -4.50 -16.87
N GLN A 40 -4.62 -5.57 -17.40
CA GLN A 40 -3.92 -6.63 -18.10
C GLN A 40 -3.18 -6.14 -19.35
N ASN A 41 -3.78 -5.24 -20.10
CA ASN A 41 -3.24 -4.71 -21.35
C ASN A 41 -2.30 -3.50 -21.14
N ARG A 42 -2.22 -2.95 -19.93
CA ARG A 42 -1.32 -1.86 -19.64
C ARG A 42 0.13 -2.33 -19.68
N PRO A 43 1.04 -1.61 -20.36
CA PRO A 43 2.45 -1.98 -20.39
C PRO A 43 3.06 -2.00 -18.99
N GLN A 44 3.84 -3.01 -18.70
CA GLN A 44 4.49 -3.17 -17.38
C GLN A 44 5.33 -1.94 -17.00
N LYS A 45 6.06 -1.36 -17.97
CA LYS A 45 6.90 -0.18 -17.77
C LYS A 45 6.16 1.10 -17.39
N GLU A 46 4.85 1.15 -17.67
CA GLU A 46 4.01 2.27 -17.28
C GLU A 46 3.61 2.21 -15.82
N GLY A 47 3.92 1.12 -15.14
CA GLY A 47 3.82 0.91 -13.73
C GLY A 47 2.51 1.36 -13.10
N THR A 48 2.56 1.49 -11.81
CA THR A 48 1.55 2.22 -11.08
C THR A 48 2.15 3.41 -10.40
N PHE A 49 1.27 4.28 -10.07
CA PHE A 49 1.52 5.24 -9.04
C PHE A 49 1.46 4.54 -7.69
N TYR A 50 2.17 5.06 -6.75
CA TYR A 50 1.95 4.82 -5.36
C TYR A 50 0.53 5.26 -5.01
N GLU A 51 -0.39 4.32 -5.01
CA GLU A 51 -1.79 4.57 -4.67
C GLU A 51 -2.39 3.32 -3.99
N ILE A 52 -3.38 3.54 -3.17
CA ILE A 52 -3.91 2.50 -2.27
C ILE A 52 -4.88 1.52 -2.93
N MET A 53 -5.37 1.83 -4.14
CA MET A 53 -6.38 1.00 -4.80
C MET A 53 -5.80 -0.08 -5.71
N MET A 54 -4.59 0.11 -6.25
CA MET A 54 -3.96 -0.88 -7.13
C MET A 54 -3.81 -2.26 -6.47
N PRO A 55 -3.51 -2.39 -5.18
CA PRO A 55 -3.52 -3.68 -4.49
C PRO A 55 -4.82 -4.47 -4.62
N TYR A 56 -5.96 -3.82 -4.74
CA TYR A 56 -7.24 -4.50 -5.01
C TYR A 56 -7.31 -5.08 -6.42
N GLY A 57 -6.64 -4.46 -7.39
CA GLY A 57 -6.48 -5.02 -8.73
C GLY A 57 -5.64 -6.29 -8.72
N ALA A 58 -4.51 -6.27 -8.00
CA ALA A 58 -3.67 -7.45 -7.79
C ALA A 58 -4.44 -8.56 -7.04
N TYR A 59 -5.16 -8.21 -5.99
CA TYR A 59 -6.05 -9.13 -5.28
C TYR A 59 -7.08 -9.78 -6.23
N LEU A 60 -7.74 -8.99 -7.07
CA LEU A 60 -8.72 -9.51 -8.01
C LEU A 60 -8.09 -10.39 -9.08
N ALA A 61 -6.88 -10.10 -9.55
CA ALA A 61 -6.18 -10.97 -10.49
C ALA A 61 -6.04 -12.37 -9.91
N VAL A 62 -5.51 -12.47 -8.67
CA VAL A 62 -5.32 -13.76 -7.99
C VAL A 62 -6.67 -14.44 -7.73
N ARG A 63 -7.66 -13.71 -7.21
CA ARG A 63 -8.97 -14.24 -6.87
C ARG A 63 -9.75 -14.72 -8.09
N MET A 64 -9.81 -13.93 -9.15
CA MET A 64 -10.55 -14.29 -10.37
C MET A 64 -9.88 -15.44 -11.12
N ASN A 65 -8.55 -15.52 -11.10
CA ASN A 65 -7.85 -16.68 -11.64
C ASN A 65 -8.29 -17.96 -10.91
N ALA A 66 -8.36 -17.94 -9.59
CA ALA A 66 -8.78 -19.09 -8.80
C ALA A 66 -10.28 -19.39 -8.89
N GLU A 67 -11.16 -18.38 -8.83
CA GLU A 67 -12.60 -18.58 -8.76
C GLU A 67 -13.27 -18.72 -10.15
N LEU A 68 -12.73 -18.05 -11.17
CA LEU A 68 -13.35 -17.95 -12.50
C LEU A 68 -12.50 -18.54 -13.62
N GLY A 69 -11.32 -19.08 -13.33
CA GLY A 69 -10.40 -19.65 -14.32
C GLY A 69 -9.87 -18.61 -15.31
N THR A 70 -9.78 -17.34 -14.91
CA THR A 70 -9.13 -16.30 -15.72
C THR A 70 -7.60 -16.45 -15.68
N THR A 71 -6.89 -15.74 -16.53
CA THR A 71 -5.43 -15.81 -16.67
C THR A 71 -4.79 -14.43 -16.58
N TYR A 72 -5.21 -13.63 -15.61
CA TYR A 72 -4.57 -12.33 -15.37
C TYR A 72 -3.14 -12.50 -14.87
N ASP A 73 -2.27 -11.60 -15.27
CA ASP A 73 -0.87 -11.59 -14.85
C ASP A 73 -0.75 -11.07 -13.41
N GLU A 74 -0.77 -12.02 -12.47
CA GLU A 74 -0.70 -11.75 -11.02
C GLU A 74 0.60 -11.06 -10.65
N LEU A 75 1.74 -11.56 -11.19
CA LEU A 75 3.06 -11.04 -10.86
C LEU A 75 3.24 -9.60 -11.33
N LYS A 76 2.77 -9.28 -12.52
CA LYS A 76 2.80 -7.91 -13.04
C LYS A 76 2.05 -6.96 -12.10
N MET A 77 0.84 -7.33 -11.71
CA MET A 77 0.00 -6.48 -10.86
C MET A 77 0.53 -6.39 -9.43
N LEU A 78 1.11 -7.47 -8.89
CA LEU A 78 1.78 -7.45 -7.59
C LEU A 78 3.04 -6.59 -7.62
N ASN A 79 3.86 -6.71 -8.68
CA ASN A 79 5.04 -5.88 -8.83
C ASN A 79 4.69 -4.38 -8.89
N TRP A 80 3.61 -4.04 -9.55
CA TRP A 80 3.14 -2.65 -9.56
C TRP A 80 2.81 -2.10 -8.18
N CYS A 81 2.43 -2.92 -7.22
CA CYS A 81 2.18 -2.47 -5.85
C CYS A 81 3.46 -2.08 -5.10
N PHE A 82 4.63 -2.54 -5.58
CA PHE A 82 5.91 -2.40 -4.86
C PHE A 82 7.05 -1.89 -5.74
N ASP A 83 6.81 -1.67 -7.03
CA ASP A 83 7.83 -1.27 -7.98
C ASP A 83 7.85 0.24 -8.17
N GLY A 84 8.95 0.85 -7.77
CA GLY A 84 9.20 2.27 -7.92
C GLY A 84 9.82 2.69 -9.25
N ASN A 85 9.97 1.78 -10.19
CA ASN A 85 10.62 2.05 -11.48
C ASN A 85 9.66 2.46 -12.58
N ASN A 86 8.52 3.04 -12.24
CA ASN A 86 7.63 3.56 -13.27
C ASN A 86 8.11 4.91 -13.82
N SER A 87 7.76 5.19 -15.08
CA SER A 87 8.23 6.38 -15.78
C SER A 87 7.60 7.68 -15.29
N ASP A 88 6.48 7.61 -14.61
CA ASP A 88 5.70 8.77 -14.22
C ASP A 88 5.94 9.18 -12.74
N ARG A 89 6.25 8.21 -11.88
CA ARG A 89 6.57 8.43 -10.45
C ARG A 89 7.75 7.55 -10.02
N ASP A 90 8.88 7.80 -10.62
CA ASP A 90 10.13 7.10 -10.31
C ASP A 90 10.45 7.18 -8.80
N GLY A 91 10.66 6.02 -8.20
CA GLY A 91 10.97 5.88 -6.78
C GLY A 91 9.76 5.84 -5.82
N TRP A 92 8.54 6.00 -6.32
CA TRP A 92 7.32 5.86 -5.51
C TRP A 92 6.81 4.43 -5.45
N GLY A 93 6.19 4.07 -4.33
CA GLY A 93 5.56 2.77 -4.14
C GLY A 93 6.53 1.62 -3.96
N VAL A 94 7.78 1.91 -3.63
CA VAL A 94 8.80 0.89 -3.41
C VAL A 94 8.79 0.36 -1.99
N MET A 95 9.17 -0.90 -1.84
CA MET A 95 9.46 -1.47 -0.53
C MET A 95 10.67 -0.76 0.06
N CYS A 96 10.50 -0.17 1.24
CA CYS A 96 11.58 0.49 1.94
C CYS A 96 12.58 -0.50 2.53
N GLU A 97 13.81 -0.04 2.69
CA GLU A 97 14.89 -0.77 3.29
C GLU A 97 15.28 -0.13 4.64
N ARG A 98 16.44 -0.54 5.16
CA ARG A 98 16.99 0.08 6.37
C ARG A 98 17.46 1.50 6.10
N TRP A 99 17.04 2.43 6.95
CA TRP A 99 17.45 3.83 6.94
C TRP A 99 18.27 4.19 8.19
N ASN A 100 19.58 4.37 8.03
CA ASN A 100 20.46 4.55 9.16
C ASN A 100 20.31 3.43 10.21
N LYS A 101 19.94 3.78 11.43
CA LYS A 101 19.66 2.82 12.51
C LYS A 101 18.25 2.22 12.46
N TYR A 102 17.37 2.77 11.65
CA TYR A 102 15.97 2.36 11.58
C TYR A 102 15.77 1.24 10.57
N ASP A 103 15.15 0.19 11.01
CA ASP A 103 14.70 -0.90 10.13
C ASP A 103 13.27 -0.61 9.69
N VAL A 104 13.13 -0.11 8.47
CA VAL A 104 11.85 0.24 7.86
C VAL A 104 11.42 -0.79 6.79
N HIS A 105 12.03 -1.96 6.79
CA HIS A 105 11.66 -3.04 5.88
C HIS A 105 10.17 -3.37 6.00
N GLY A 106 9.54 -3.53 4.85
CA GLY A 106 8.13 -3.86 4.77
C GLY A 106 7.22 -2.65 4.62
N LEU A 107 7.65 -1.44 4.96
CA LEU A 107 6.92 -0.23 4.63
C LEU A 107 7.09 0.11 3.17
N VAL A 108 6.03 0.62 2.57
CA VAL A 108 6.04 1.16 1.22
C VAL A 108 6.28 2.66 1.30
N GLY A 109 6.99 3.21 0.34
CA GLY A 109 7.29 4.63 0.38
C GLY A 109 7.92 5.19 -0.87
N GLN A 110 8.60 6.30 -0.72
CA GLN A 110 9.35 6.97 -1.76
C GLN A 110 10.83 6.98 -1.40
N LYS A 111 11.67 6.50 -2.32
CA LYS A 111 13.13 6.43 -2.12
C LYS A 111 13.92 7.56 -2.75
N LYS A 112 13.38 8.20 -3.79
CA LYS A 112 14.16 9.08 -4.64
C LYS A 112 14.40 10.45 -4.00
N ASP A 113 13.38 11.24 -3.87
CA ASP A 113 13.57 12.64 -3.48
C ASP A 113 13.36 12.85 -1.98
N GLU A 114 12.30 12.30 -1.42
CA GLU A 114 11.91 12.59 -0.04
C GLU A 114 12.32 11.51 0.96
N GLN A 115 12.67 10.32 0.47
CA GLN A 115 13.10 9.22 1.33
C GLN A 115 12.08 8.93 2.44
N TYR A 116 10.83 8.69 2.03
CA TYR A 116 9.68 8.65 2.91
C TYR A 116 9.09 7.24 2.99
N ALA A 117 8.89 6.70 4.20
CA ALA A 117 8.25 5.40 4.43
C ALA A 117 6.87 5.62 5.05
N PHE A 118 5.82 5.04 4.43
CA PHE A 118 4.44 5.26 4.81
C PHE A 118 3.87 4.09 5.61
N ALA A 119 3.34 4.38 6.80
CA ALA A 119 2.64 3.37 7.59
C ALA A 119 1.23 3.11 7.08
N MET A 120 0.42 4.15 6.98
CA MET A 120 -1.00 4.03 6.64
C MET A 120 -1.23 3.35 5.29
N ASN A 121 -0.51 3.78 4.27
CA ASN A 121 -0.68 3.21 2.93
C ASN A 121 -0.20 1.76 2.88
N THR A 122 0.85 1.42 3.65
CA THR A 122 1.31 0.03 3.74
C THR A 122 0.25 -0.85 4.40
N PHE A 123 -0.43 -0.38 5.44
CA PHE A 123 -1.55 -1.11 6.05
C PHE A 123 -2.73 -1.26 5.08
N SER A 124 -3.05 -0.22 4.32
CA SER A 124 -4.10 -0.28 3.29
C SER A 124 -3.76 -1.30 2.21
N GLN A 125 -2.51 -1.36 1.77
CA GLN A 125 -2.03 -2.39 0.84
C GLN A 125 -2.08 -3.79 1.46
N ALA A 126 -1.69 -3.94 2.72
CA ALA A 126 -1.75 -5.21 3.41
C ALA A 126 -3.19 -5.72 3.52
N ALA A 127 -4.15 -4.85 3.80
CA ALA A 127 -5.57 -5.20 3.85
C ALA A 127 -6.07 -5.82 2.53
N ALA A 128 -5.58 -5.34 1.39
CA ALA A 128 -5.91 -5.89 0.08
C ALA A 128 -5.12 -7.16 -0.26
N LEU A 129 -3.81 -7.20 0.07
CA LEU A 129 -2.91 -8.23 -0.42
C LEU A 129 -2.81 -9.46 0.48
N VAL A 130 -2.98 -9.33 1.80
CA VAL A 130 -2.94 -10.51 2.69
C VAL A 130 -3.97 -11.57 2.30
N PRO A 131 -5.20 -11.24 1.92
CA PRO A 131 -6.19 -12.23 1.50
C PRO A 131 -5.84 -13.02 0.23
N ILE A 132 -4.85 -12.62 -0.58
CA ILE A 132 -4.47 -13.36 -1.79
C ILE A 132 -4.02 -14.79 -1.47
N VAL A 133 -3.47 -15.00 -0.29
CA VAL A 133 -2.99 -16.31 0.17
C VAL A 133 -4.09 -17.37 0.18
N LYS A 134 -5.35 -16.94 0.37
CA LYS A 134 -6.51 -17.82 0.31
C LYS A 134 -6.72 -18.40 -1.11
N TYR A 135 -6.39 -17.65 -2.13
CA TYR A 135 -6.65 -17.98 -3.53
C TYR A 135 -5.43 -18.55 -4.23
N ASN A 136 -4.24 -18.16 -3.78
CA ASN A 136 -2.97 -18.73 -4.25
C ASN A 136 -1.98 -18.90 -3.09
N PRO A 137 -1.92 -20.10 -2.48
CA PRO A 137 -1.04 -20.39 -1.34
C PRO A 137 0.46 -20.22 -1.63
N ALA A 138 0.87 -20.16 -2.90
CA ALA A 138 2.27 -19.93 -3.26
C ALA A 138 2.81 -18.60 -2.70
N TYR A 139 1.94 -17.62 -2.47
CA TYR A 139 2.31 -16.33 -1.89
C TYR A 139 2.42 -16.34 -0.35
N ALA A 140 2.06 -17.42 0.33
CA ALA A 140 1.96 -17.44 1.79
C ALA A 140 3.27 -17.06 2.50
N SER A 141 4.39 -17.63 2.06
CA SER A 141 5.70 -17.33 2.66
C SER A 141 6.13 -15.88 2.46
N THR A 142 5.93 -15.35 1.25
CA THR A 142 6.30 -13.96 0.92
C THR A 142 5.44 -12.95 1.67
N ILE A 143 4.12 -13.17 1.68
CA ILE A 143 3.19 -12.33 2.43
C ILE A 143 3.46 -12.40 3.93
N GLY A 144 3.71 -13.60 4.47
CA GLY A 144 4.05 -13.78 5.87
C GLY A 144 5.32 -13.02 6.27
N LYS A 145 6.38 -13.09 5.47
CA LYS A 145 7.61 -12.30 5.69
C LYS A 145 7.33 -10.80 5.66
N TRP A 146 6.57 -10.36 4.66
CA TRP A 146 6.21 -8.95 4.55
C TRP A 146 5.45 -8.47 5.79
N MET A 147 4.46 -9.23 6.26
CA MET A 147 3.68 -8.90 7.46
C MET A 147 4.54 -8.83 8.72
N LEU A 148 5.52 -9.72 8.88
CA LEU A 148 6.46 -9.67 10.00
C LEU A 148 7.35 -8.42 9.94
N ASN A 149 7.86 -8.09 8.76
CA ASN A 149 8.65 -6.89 8.56
C ASN A 149 7.83 -5.63 8.82
N LEU A 150 6.61 -5.59 8.30
CA LEU A 150 5.67 -4.48 8.53
C LEU A 150 5.39 -4.30 10.02
N ALA A 151 5.09 -5.37 10.75
CA ALA A 151 4.84 -5.33 12.18
C ALA A 151 6.05 -4.80 12.96
N ASN A 152 7.26 -5.20 12.60
CA ASN A 152 8.48 -4.67 13.20
C ASN A 152 8.69 -3.19 12.89
N ALA A 153 8.53 -2.79 11.63
CA ALA A 153 8.72 -1.40 11.22
C ALA A 153 7.69 -0.46 11.85
N CYS A 154 6.47 -0.95 12.07
CA CYS A 154 5.42 -0.15 12.71
C CYS A 154 5.71 0.28 14.14
N ARG A 155 6.62 -0.40 14.83
CA ARG A 155 7.08 0.02 16.16
C ARG A 155 7.73 1.39 16.15
N LEU A 156 8.33 1.78 15.02
CA LEU A 156 8.96 3.08 14.83
C LEU A 156 7.97 4.26 14.82
N PHE A 157 6.69 3.98 14.72
CA PHE A 157 5.65 5.02 14.71
C PHE A 157 5.11 5.34 16.11
N TYR A 158 5.52 4.61 17.13
CA TYR A 158 5.18 4.92 18.50
C TYR A 158 6.03 6.07 19.03
N ALA A 159 5.41 6.92 19.83
CA ALA A 159 5.99 8.17 20.25
C ALA A 159 7.28 8.05 21.06
N ASP A 160 7.44 6.99 21.83
CA ASP A 160 8.61 6.73 22.68
C ASP A 160 9.86 6.25 21.91
N GLU A 161 9.70 5.85 20.67
CA GLU A 161 10.83 5.44 19.80
C GLU A 161 11.65 6.64 19.26
N HIS A 162 11.13 7.85 19.39
CA HIS A 162 11.76 9.07 18.87
C HIS A 162 11.82 10.18 19.93
N PRO A 163 12.84 11.05 19.90
CA PRO A 163 12.86 12.24 20.75
C PRO A 163 11.60 13.09 20.54
N ARG A 164 10.99 13.53 21.63
CA ARG A 164 9.68 14.23 21.60
C ARG A 164 9.66 15.45 20.66
N ASN A 165 10.74 16.23 20.64
CA ASN A 165 10.87 17.40 19.76
C ASN A 165 11.01 17.05 18.27
N ARG A 166 10.96 15.76 17.94
CA ARG A 166 11.18 15.24 16.60
C ARG A 166 10.02 14.37 16.10
N GLN A 167 8.88 14.48 16.72
CA GLN A 167 7.68 13.73 16.39
C GLN A 167 6.56 14.68 15.97
N SER A 168 5.70 14.25 15.07
CA SER A 168 4.42 14.94 14.83
C SER A 168 3.54 14.96 16.08
N SER A 169 3.80 14.04 17.01
CA SER A 169 3.16 13.96 18.33
C SER A 169 3.75 14.90 19.39
N SER A 170 4.70 15.75 19.06
CA SER A 170 5.39 16.63 20.05
C SER A 170 4.45 17.54 20.84
N ILE A 171 3.31 17.88 20.26
CA ILE A 171 2.24 18.68 20.90
C ILE A 171 1.21 17.83 21.67
N TRP A 172 1.33 16.51 21.61
CA TRP A 172 0.41 15.61 22.29
C TRP A 172 0.71 15.57 23.80
N GLU A 173 -0.28 15.88 24.62
CA GLU A 173 -0.18 15.89 26.08
C GLU A 173 -0.73 14.63 26.75
N GLY A 174 -1.37 13.76 25.97
CA GLY A 174 -1.91 12.48 26.46
C GLY A 174 -0.88 11.37 26.52
N ASP A 175 -1.34 10.14 26.72
CA ASP A 175 -0.51 8.95 26.77
C ASP A 175 0.18 8.71 25.41
N PRO A 176 1.51 8.76 25.33
CA PRO A 176 2.22 8.58 24.08
C PRO A 176 2.02 7.20 23.45
N GLN A 177 1.64 6.18 24.23
CA GLN A 177 1.36 4.84 23.71
C GLN A 177 0.08 4.77 22.86
N HIS A 178 -0.77 5.79 22.96
CA HIS A 178 -2.00 5.89 22.16
C HIS A 178 -1.84 6.75 20.90
N VAL A 179 -0.64 7.21 20.61
CA VAL A 179 -0.37 8.06 19.46
C VAL A 179 0.63 7.39 18.54
N ILE A 180 0.24 7.25 17.28
CA ILE A 180 1.09 6.74 16.22
C ILE A 180 1.34 7.87 15.22
N CYS A 181 2.57 8.01 14.77
CA CYS A 181 2.89 8.89 13.65
C CYS A 181 2.20 8.37 12.39
N TYR A 182 1.25 9.13 11.87
CA TYR A 182 0.24 8.64 10.94
C TYR A 182 0.78 8.32 9.55
N GLU A 183 1.48 9.24 8.94
CA GLU A 183 1.85 9.05 7.55
C GLU A 183 3.13 8.25 7.37
N GLY A 184 4.16 8.55 8.13
CA GLY A 184 5.39 7.83 7.92
C GLY A 184 6.63 8.45 8.53
N LEU A 185 7.75 7.84 8.22
CA LEU A 185 9.08 8.27 8.61
C LEU A 185 9.82 8.78 7.39
N ARG A 186 10.54 9.88 7.55
CA ARG A 186 11.50 10.36 6.58
C ARG A 186 12.90 9.90 6.95
N LYS A 187 13.72 9.55 5.96
CA LYS A 187 15.11 9.13 6.16
C LYS A 187 15.91 10.21 6.87
N ASP A 188 15.75 11.44 6.44
CA ASP A 188 16.24 12.63 7.13
C ASP A 188 15.08 13.23 7.91
N LEU A 189 14.90 12.75 9.12
CA LEU A 189 13.91 13.28 10.07
C LEU A 189 14.04 14.81 10.26
N TYR A 190 15.07 15.41 9.70
CA TYR A 190 15.54 16.77 10.02
C TYR A 190 16.05 17.55 8.83
N HIS A 191 15.55 17.33 7.65
CA HIS A 191 15.71 18.36 6.66
C HIS A 191 14.95 19.59 7.12
N GLY A 192 15.64 20.44 7.89
CA GLY A 192 15.33 21.85 8.13
C GLY A 192 13.88 22.22 8.04
N ASN A 193 13.22 22.99 7.87
CA ASN A 193 11.88 23.54 7.79
C ASN A 193 10.74 22.63 7.29
N HIS A 194 10.97 21.35 6.99
CA HIS A 194 9.96 20.42 6.50
C HIS A 194 9.47 19.39 7.51
N PHE A 195 9.59 19.68 8.77
CA PHE A 195 8.74 19.06 9.76
C PHE A 195 7.34 19.63 9.55
N GLU A 196 6.56 18.97 8.71
CA GLU A 196 5.14 19.28 8.60
C GLU A 196 4.46 18.79 9.87
N PRO A 197 4.02 19.69 10.76
CA PRO A 197 3.35 19.31 12.01
C PRO A 197 2.01 18.59 11.79
N PHE A 198 1.59 18.43 10.54
CA PHE A 198 0.35 17.79 10.13
C PHE A 198 0.52 16.39 9.57
N GLN A 199 1.71 15.84 9.60
CA GLN A 199 1.85 14.40 9.31
C GLN A 199 1.36 13.63 10.52
N GLY A 200 0.13 13.61 10.58
CA GLY A 200 -0.94 12.95 11.21
C GLY A 200 -0.65 12.22 12.51
N LEU A 201 -1.16 12.76 13.58
CA LEU A 201 -1.53 12.02 14.78
C LEU A 201 -2.73 11.14 14.44
N LEU A 202 -2.55 9.85 14.30
CA LEU A 202 -3.65 8.92 14.50
C LEU A 202 -3.74 8.63 15.99
N LEU A 203 -4.82 9.11 16.58
CA LEU A 203 -5.33 8.47 17.79
C LEU A 203 -5.53 7.00 17.45
N SER A 204 -4.84 6.14 18.16
CA SER A 204 -4.90 4.70 17.97
C SER A 204 -6.37 4.26 17.93
N LEU A 205 -6.83 3.88 16.75
CA LEU A 205 -8.10 3.15 16.59
C LEU A 205 -7.94 1.67 16.96
N ILE A 206 -6.93 1.33 17.76
CA ILE A 206 -6.75 -0.02 18.32
C ILE A 206 -7.65 -0.21 19.55
N HIS A 207 -8.87 0.24 19.45
CA HIS A 207 -9.96 -0.15 20.32
C HIS A 207 -11.18 -0.52 19.47
N ILE A 208 -10.99 -1.45 18.55
CA ILE A 208 -12.09 -2.23 17.98
C ILE A 208 -11.84 -3.71 18.27
#